data_15b7d047a339d533073661a028c6dbdc
#
_entry.id   15b7d047a339d533073661a028c6dbdc
#
_cell.length_a   1.000
_cell.length_b   1.000
_cell.length_c   1.000
_cell.angle_alpha   90.00
_cell.angle_beta   90.00
_cell.angle_gamma   90.00
#
_symmetry.space_group_name_H-M   'P 1'
#
loop_
_entity.id
_entity.type
_entity.pdbx_description
1 polymer ?
#
loop_
_entity_poly.entity_id
_entity_poly.type
_entity_poly.pdbx_seq_one_letter_code
_entity_poly.pdbx_strand_id
1 'polypeptide(L)'
;MNARAAVAVFALAVASAALTGCAPAQPDPREVQAWLDDEPAEASDLLASLSGQAGPDAPSQDDDAEPEGTTVTFETPVTVDRIDITCFGKATISIEAEITGSPTTHAAETNELRCERGTFSLIEDIGAGNVTAVRVDAPTADVLTAWRATVHGAEG
;
A
#
# COMPACT_ATOMS: atom_id res chain seq x y z
N MET A 1 -76.94 11.78 26.22
CA MET A 1 -76.44 10.86 25.20
C MET A 1 -74.96 11.19 25.03
N ASN A 2 -74.09 10.37 25.58
CA ASN A 2 -72.66 10.63 25.71
C ASN A 2 -71.93 9.80 24.70
N ALA A 3 -71.33 10.47 23.69
CA ALA A 3 -70.42 9.85 22.71
C ALA A 3 -69.01 9.91 23.28
N ARG A 4 -68.45 8.76 23.61
CA ARG A 4 -67.01 8.62 23.97
C ARG A 4 -66.22 8.44 22.74
N ALA A 5 -65.37 9.44 22.41
CA ALA A 5 -64.37 9.33 21.38
C ALA A 5 -63.17 8.53 21.93
N ALA A 6 -62.85 7.40 21.30
CA ALA A 6 -61.64 6.62 21.59
C ALA A 6 -60.50 7.17 20.73
N VAL A 7 -59.48 7.70 21.39
CA VAL A 7 -58.24 8.12 20.73
C VAL A 7 -57.32 6.90 20.65
N ALA A 8 -57.11 6.38 19.44
CA ALA A 8 -56.10 5.35 19.16
C ALA A 8 -54.74 6.00 19.01
N VAL A 9 -53.84 5.79 19.98
CA VAL A 9 -52.43 6.18 19.87
C VAL A 9 -51.70 5.11 19.09
N PHE A 10 -51.34 5.40 17.85
CA PHE A 10 -50.44 4.57 17.06
C PHE A 10 -49.01 4.86 17.49
N ALA A 11 -48.42 3.94 18.24
CA ALA A 11 -46.98 3.95 18.52
C ALA A 11 -46.23 3.46 17.30
N LEU A 12 -45.62 4.38 16.53
CA LEU A 12 -44.64 4.04 15.49
C LEU A 12 -43.35 3.61 16.15
N ALA A 13 -43.09 2.30 16.23
CA ALA A 13 -41.80 1.76 16.56
C ALA A 13 -40.88 1.93 15.35
N VAL A 14 -40.04 2.95 15.37
CA VAL A 14 -38.94 3.12 14.40
C VAL A 14 -37.88 2.09 14.75
N ALA A 15 -37.85 0.98 14.04
CA ALA A 15 -36.75 0.02 14.08
C ALA A 15 -35.54 0.65 13.36
N SER A 16 -34.66 1.28 14.12
CA SER A 16 -33.34 1.70 13.64
C SER A 16 -32.51 0.44 13.41
N ALA A 17 -32.54 -0.08 12.20
CA ALA A 17 -31.56 -1.07 11.73
C ALA A 17 -30.19 -0.41 11.74
N ALA A 18 -29.43 -0.64 12.80
CA ALA A 18 -28.01 -0.31 12.83
C ALA A 18 -27.31 -1.17 11.74
N LEU A 19 -27.07 -0.56 10.59
CA LEU A 19 -26.15 -1.07 9.60
C LEU A 19 -24.74 -1.00 10.24
N THR A 20 -24.40 -2.00 11.04
CA THR A 20 -23.01 -2.24 11.42
C THR A 20 -22.31 -2.72 10.16
N GLY A 21 -21.87 -1.77 9.34
CA GLY A 21 -20.92 -2.06 8.26
C GLY A 21 -19.73 -2.74 8.93
N CYS A 22 -19.40 -3.97 8.50
CA CYS A 22 -18.16 -4.61 8.86
C CYS A 22 -17.02 -3.79 8.27
N ALA A 23 -16.54 -2.79 9.01
CA ALA A 23 -15.26 -2.19 8.70
C ALA A 23 -14.21 -3.32 8.80
N PRO A 24 -13.26 -3.41 7.86
CA PRO A 24 -12.20 -4.38 7.97
C PRO A 24 -11.49 -4.19 9.31
N ALA A 25 -11.22 -5.31 10.00
CA ALA A 25 -10.54 -5.26 11.28
C ALA A 25 -9.13 -4.65 11.07
N GLN A 26 -8.83 -3.60 11.82
CA GLN A 26 -7.49 -3.03 11.83
C GLN A 26 -6.51 -4.07 12.39
N PRO A 27 -5.39 -4.32 11.73
CA PRO A 27 -4.37 -5.21 12.25
C PRO A 27 -3.70 -4.62 13.50
N ASP A 28 -3.16 -5.49 14.35
CA ASP A 28 -2.36 -5.03 15.51
C ASP A 28 -1.07 -4.33 14.99
N PRO A 29 -0.80 -3.08 15.40
CA PRO A 29 0.43 -2.39 15.01
C PRO A 29 1.72 -3.16 15.33
N ARG A 30 1.69 -4.03 16.35
CA ARG A 30 2.84 -4.88 16.71
C ARG A 30 3.05 -5.99 15.68
N GLU A 31 1.99 -6.54 15.11
CA GLU A 31 2.09 -7.55 14.05
C GLU A 31 2.62 -6.91 12.76
N VAL A 32 2.17 -5.69 12.44
CA VAL A 32 2.69 -4.90 11.33
C VAL A 32 4.17 -4.64 11.49
N GLN A 33 4.60 -4.21 12.69
CA GLN A 33 6.02 -3.95 12.98
C GLN A 33 6.86 -5.23 12.92
N ALA A 34 6.37 -6.34 13.49
CA ALA A 34 7.07 -7.62 13.45
C ALA A 34 7.29 -8.11 12.01
N TRP A 35 6.32 -7.87 11.12
CA TRP A 35 6.45 -8.20 9.71
C TRP A 35 7.51 -7.33 9.01
N LEU A 36 7.63 -6.04 9.37
CA LEU A 36 8.67 -5.15 8.84
C LEU A 36 10.07 -5.56 9.30
N ASP A 37 10.18 -6.04 10.53
CA ASP A 37 11.45 -6.49 11.12
C ASP A 37 11.93 -7.84 10.56
N ASP A 38 11.03 -8.59 9.89
CA ASP A 38 11.38 -9.84 9.21
C ASP A 38 12.08 -9.53 7.87
N GLU A 39 13.33 -9.94 7.73
CA GLU A 39 14.11 -9.68 6.54
C GLU A 39 13.63 -10.54 5.35
N PRO A 40 13.61 -10.00 4.12
CA PRO A 40 13.30 -10.79 2.94
C PRO A 40 14.35 -11.87 2.73
N ALA A 41 13.93 -12.99 2.13
CA ALA A 41 14.87 -14.05 1.77
C ALA A 41 15.95 -13.50 0.83
N GLU A 42 17.20 -13.86 1.10
CA GLU A 42 18.31 -13.52 0.23
C GLU A 42 18.11 -14.17 -1.16
N ALA A 43 18.19 -13.36 -2.19
CA ALA A 43 18.19 -13.80 -3.57
C ALA A 43 19.45 -13.27 -4.27
N SER A 44 20.00 -14.04 -5.18
CA SER A 44 21.27 -13.70 -5.86
C SER A 44 21.17 -12.48 -6.78
N ASP A 45 19.95 -12.13 -7.17
CA ASP A 45 19.59 -10.99 -8.01
C ASP A 45 18.99 -9.81 -7.25
N LEU A 46 18.96 -9.89 -5.90
CA LEU A 46 18.44 -8.83 -5.05
C LEU A 46 19.43 -7.68 -4.96
N LEU A 47 19.06 -6.52 -5.50
CA LEU A 47 19.84 -5.29 -5.43
C LEU A 47 19.52 -4.46 -4.19
N ALA A 48 18.23 -4.39 -3.82
CA ALA A 48 17.76 -3.61 -2.68
C ALA A 48 16.40 -4.08 -2.18
N SER A 49 16.12 -3.77 -0.91
CA SER A 49 14.80 -3.91 -0.30
C SER A 49 14.41 -2.58 0.34
N LEU A 50 13.21 -2.11 0.01
CA LEU A 50 12.59 -0.92 0.57
C LEU A 50 11.33 -1.35 1.31
N SER A 51 10.99 -0.69 2.40
CA SER A 51 9.79 -1.00 3.16
C SER A 51 9.21 0.23 3.82
N GLY A 52 7.92 0.17 4.12
CA GLY A 52 7.22 1.24 4.79
C GLY A 52 5.86 0.81 5.32
N GLN A 53 5.14 1.76 5.90
CA GLN A 53 3.78 1.58 6.35
C GLN A 53 2.84 2.46 5.51
N ALA A 54 1.62 2.00 5.33
CA ALA A 54 0.54 2.75 4.71
C ALA A 54 -0.74 2.59 5.53
N GLY A 55 -1.63 3.56 5.44
CA GLY A 55 -2.90 3.52 6.16
C GLY A 55 -3.87 4.60 5.67
N PRO A 56 -5.12 4.57 6.16
CA PRO A 56 -6.15 5.52 5.74
C PRO A 56 -5.88 6.96 6.20
N ASP A 57 -5.07 7.12 7.26
CA ASP A 57 -4.70 8.42 7.84
C ASP A 57 -3.32 8.91 7.36
N ALA A 58 -2.75 8.27 6.34
CA ALA A 58 -1.54 8.79 5.71
C ALA A 58 -1.83 10.23 5.24
N PRO A 59 -1.00 11.21 5.58
CA PRO A 59 -1.23 12.59 5.15
C PRO A 59 -1.33 12.57 3.62
N SER A 60 -2.48 13.05 3.11
CA SER A 60 -2.61 13.32 1.68
C SER A 60 -1.49 14.28 1.33
N GLN A 61 -0.69 13.93 0.34
CA GLN A 61 0.38 14.78 -0.15
C GLN A 61 -0.23 16.14 -0.51
N ASP A 62 0.12 17.18 0.23
CA ASP A 62 -0.09 18.54 -0.24
C ASP A 62 0.70 18.68 -1.55
N ASP A 63 0.10 19.27 -2.57
CA ASP A 63 0.70 19.40 -3.92
C ASP A 63 2.09 20.05 -3.91
N ASP A 64 2.51 20.66 -2.79
CA ASP A 64 3.80 21.32 -2.57
C ASP A 64 4.75 20.50 -1.66
N ALA A 65 4.34 19.35 -1.12
CA ALA A 65 5.21 18.49 -0.31
C ALA A 65 6.15 17.66 -1.21
N GLU A 66 7.41 17.54 -0.80
CA GLU A 66 8.29 16.56 -1.44
C GLU A 66 7.67 15.16 -1.29
N PRO A 67 7.69 14.37 -2.37
CA PRO A 67 7.05 13.05 -2.36
C PRO A 67 7.62 12.20 -1.24
N GLU A 68 6.77 11.82 -0.28
CA GLU A 68 7.10 10.90 0.80
C GLU A 68 7.18 9.49 0.22
N GLY A 69 8.36 8.95 0.10
CA GLY A 69 8.61 7.59 -0.35
C GLY A 69 9.95 7.10 0.17
N THR A 70 10.15 5.81 0.14
CA THR A 70 11.45 5.24 0.45
C THR A 70 12.29 5.18 -0.80
N THR A 71 13.51 5.73 -0.76
CA THR A 71 14.42 5.78 -1.90
C THR A 71 15.70 5.02 -1.56
N VAL A 72 16.15 4.18 -2.49
CA VAL A 72 17.49 3.64 -2.53
C VAL A 72 18.28 4.31 -3.65
N THR A 73 19.54 4.68 -3.36
CA THR A 73 20.46 5.24 -4.33
C THR A 73 21.64 4.29 -4.48
N PHE A 74 22.05 4.00 -5.71
CA PHE A 74 23.16 3.12 -6.03
C PHE A 74 24.43 3.94 -6.27
N GLU A 75 25.53 3.60 -5.61
CA GLU A 75 26.84 4.26 -5.80
C GLU A 75 27.37 4.03 -7.20
N THR A 76 27.15 2.84 -7.75
CA THR A 76 27.44 2.48 -9.12
C THR A 76 26.13 2.21 -9.84
N PRO A 77 25.92 2.73 -11.06
CA PRO A 77 24.69 2.44 -11.81
C PRO A 77 24.48 0.94 -11.99
N VAL A 78 23.24 0.49 -11.80
CA VAL A 78 22.84 -0.91 -11.89
C VAL A 78 21.86 -1.12 -13.06
N THR A 79 21.58 -2.38 -13.38
CA THR A 79 20.46 -2.75 -14.25
C THR A 79 19.34 -3.28 -13.38
N VAL A 80 18.15 -2.70 -13.47
CA VAL A 80 16.94 -3.17 -12.77
C VAL A 80 16.07 -3.94 -13.75
N ASP A 81 15.76 -5.18 -13.41
CA ASP A 81 14.94 -6.08 -14.24
C ASP A 81 13.50 -6.13 -13.75
N ARG A 82 13.30 -6.13 -12.42
CA ARG A 82 11.99 -6.35 -11.80
C ARG A 82 11.89 -5.63 -10.45
N ILE A 83 10.69 -5.18 -10.12
CA ILE A 83 10.31 -4.72 -8.78
C ILE A 83 9.10 -5.53 -8.32
N ASP A 84 9.29 -6.29 -7.26
CA ASP A 84 8.24 -7.09 -6.63
C ASP A 84 7.75 -6.42 -5.35
N ILE A 85 6.44 -6.41 -5.15
CA ILE A 85 5.77 -5.84 -3.99
C ILE A 85 5.13 -6.96 -3.18
N THR A 86 5.34 -6.93 -1.88
CA THR A 86 4.59 -7.69 -0.88
C THR A 86 4.01 -6.75 0.15
N CYS A 87 2.87 -7.07 0.72
CA CYS A 87 2.30 -6.29 1.81
C CYS A 87 1.58 -7.17 2.83
N PHE A 88 1.43 -6.64 4.04
CA PHE A 88 0.92 -7.37 5.19
C PHE A 88 -0.61 -7.43 5.23
N GLY A 89 -1.16 -8.60 5.56
CA GLY A 89 -2.57 -8.77 5.90
C GLY A 89 -3.53 -8.78 4.72
N LYS A 90 -4.68 -8.12 4.89
CA LYS A 90 -5.78 -8.09 3.90
C LYS A 90 -6.06 -6.69 3.36
N ALA A 91 -5.12 -5.78 3.55
CA ALA A 91 -5.25 -4.42 3.04
C ALA A 91 -5.35 -4.38 1.52
N THR A 92 -5.96 -3.31 1.03
CA THR A 92 -5.85 -2.87 -0.36
C THR A 92 -5.04 -1.60 -0.36
N ILE A 93 -3.93 -1.56 -1.10
CA ILE A 93 -3.01 -0.43 -1.14
C ILE A 93 -2.80 0.08 -2.56
N SER A 94 -2.47 1.36 -2.67
CA SER A 94 -1.90 1.94 -3.88
C SER A 94 -0.39 1.97 -3.72
N ILE A 95 0.34 1.63 -4.79
CA ILE A 95 1.81 1.65 -4.82
C ILE A 95 2.25 2.42 -6.05
N GLU A 96 3.25 3.27 -5.86
CA GLU A 96 3.94 3.99 -6.91
C GLU A 96 5.43 3.67 -6.85
N ALA A 97 6.05 3.45 -8.00
CA ALA A 97 7.49 3.27 -8.10
C ALA A 97 8.06 4.14 -9.22
N GLU A 98 9.21 4.73 -8.94
CA GLU A 98 9.98 5.51 -9.90
C GLU A 98 11.41 4.97 -9.97
N ILE A 99 11.87 4.67 -11.18
CA ILE A 99 13.24 4.23 -11.46
C ILE A 99 13.94 5.37 -12.19
N THR A 100 14.91 5.98 -11.52
CA THR A 100 15.73 7.05 -12.09
C THR A 100 16.97 6.47 -12.73
N GLY A 101 17.13 6.69 -14.02
CA GLY A 101 18.28 6.25 -14.79
C GLY A 101 18.69 7.27 -15.85
N SER A 102 19.72 6.94 -16.63
CA SER A 102 20.15 7.76 -17.74
C SER A 102 20.12 6.93 -19.03
N PRO A 103 19.41 7.37 -20.10
CA PRO A 103 18.75 8.67 -20.27
C PRO A 103 17.26 8.69 -19.85
N THR A 104 16.71 7.61 -19.31
CA THR A 104 15.26 7.44 -19.10
C THR A 104 14.91 7.28 -17.63
N THR A 105 13.79 7.87 -17.23
CA THR A 105 13.10 7.57 -15.97
C THR A 105 11.86 6.73 -16.30
N HIS A 106 11.64 5.68 -15.52
CA HIS A 106 10.46 4.82 -15.64
C HIS A 106 9.60 4.97 -14.38
N ALA A 107 8.30 5.07 -14.56
CA ALA A 107 7.34 5.09 -13.46
C ALA A 107 6.28 4.02 -13.67
N ALA A 108 5.84 3.42 -12.58
CA ALA A 108 4.74 2.47 -12.55
C ALA A 108 3.88 2.71 -11.31
N GLU A 109 2.58 2.52 -11.47
CA GLU A 109 1.62 2.63 -10.37
C GLU A 109 0.60 1.50 -10.40
N THR A 110 0.05 1.16 -9.24
CA THR A 110 -1.11 0.30 -9.10
C THR A 110 -2.01 0.84 -7.98
N ASN A 111 -3.31 0.94 -8.24
CA ASN A 111 -4.27 1.57 -7.33
C ASN A 111 -5.11 0.58 -6.52
N GLU A 112 -4.97 -0.72 -6.73
CA GLU A 112 -5.79 -1.74 -6.07
C GLU A 112 -5.01 -3.03 -5.80
N LEU A 113 -3.82 -2.93 -5.22
CA LEU A 113 -3.06 -4.09 -4.82
C LEU A 113 -3.65 -4.70 -3.54
N ARG A 114 -4.07 -5.97 -3.62
CA ARG A 114 -4.57 -6.72 -2.47
C ARG A 114 -3.47 -7.53 -1.82
N CYS A 115 -3.14 -7.21 -0.59
CA CYS A 115 -2.06 -7.82 0.18
C CYS A 115 -2.21 -9.33 0.39
N GLU A 116 -3.43 -9.85 0.48
CA GLU A 116 -3.69 -11.30 0.65
C GLU A 116 -3.25 -12.18 -0.52
N ARG A 117 -2.92 -11.58 -1.67
CA ARG A 117 -2.51 -12.31 -2.89
C ARG A 117 -1.04 -12.71 -2.93
N GLY A 118 -0.25 -12.30 -1.92
CA GLY A 118 1.19 -12.57 -1.86
C GLY A 118 2.01 -11.56 -2.66
N THR A 119 3.06 -12.04 -3.33
CA THR A 119 3.94 -11.18 -4.13
C THR A 119 3.27 -10.74 -5.42
N PHE A 120 3.42 -9.47 -5.74
CA PHE A 120 2.95 -8.83 -6.96
C PHE A 120 4.14 -8.16 -7.67
N SER A 121 4.36 -8.47 -8.94
CA SER A 121 5.37 -7.77 -9.74
C SER A 121 4.78 -6.47 -10.29
N LEU A 122 5.27 -5.35 -9.78
CA LEU A 122 4.85 -4.02 -10.21
C LEU A 122 5.47 -3.66 -11.56
N ILE A 123 6.72 -4.07 -11.75
CA ILE A 123 7.49 -3.89 -12.97
C ILE A 123 8.17 -5.21 -13.30
N GLU A 124 7.99 -5.70 -14.52
CA GLU A 124 8.59 -6.93 -15.03
C GLU A 124 9.35 -6.67 -16.33
N ASP A 125 10.48 -7.36 -16.51
CA ASP A 125 11.27 -7.39 -17.76
C ASP A 125 11.63 -5.99 -18.31
N ILE A 126 11.82 -5.03 -17.42
CA ILE A 126 12.08 -3.64 -17.84
C ILE A 126 13.50 -3.48 -18.43
N GLY A 127 14.48 -4.24 -17.92
CA GLY A 127 15.88 -4.14 -18.36
C GLY A 127 16.42 -2.71 -18.31
N ALA A 128 15.98 -1.93 -17.30
CA ALA A 128 16.41 -0.54 -17.16
C ALA A 128 17.88 -0.49 -16.76
N GLY A 129 18.74 -0.14 -17.68
CA GLY A 129 20.17 0.05 -17.44
C GLY A 129 20.51 1.46 -16.95
N ASN A 130 21.71 1.61 -16.37
CA ASN A 130 22.21 2.87 -15.81
C ASN A 130 21.29 3.48 -14.76
N VAL A 131 20.64 2.65 -13.95
CA VAL A 131 19.78 3.08 -12.85
C VAL A 131 20.65 3.58 -11.69
N THR A 132 20.33 4.76 -11.20
CA THR A 132 21.03 5.41 -10.09
C THR A 132 20.17 5.50 -8.82
N ALA A 133 18.85 5.42 -8.96
CA ALA A 133 17.94 5.39 -7.81
C ALA A 133 16.63 4.68 -8.14
N VAL A 134 16.04 4.08 -7.11
CA VAL A 134 14.67 3.56 -7.13
C VAL A 134 13.94 4.14 -5.94
N ARG A 135 12.78 4.73 -6.18
CA ARG A 135 11.87 5.22 -5.16
C ARG A 135 10.58 4.41 -5.21
N VAL A 136 10.07 4.03 -4.05
CA VAL A 136 8.78 3.38 -3.91
C VAL A 136 7.99 4.08 -2.82
N ASP A 137 6.71 4.31 -3.09
CA ASP A 137 5.76 4.93 -2.19
C ASP A 137 4.44 4.14 -2.14
N ALA A 138 3.75 4.23 -1.00
CA ALA A 138 2.41 3.70 -0.82
C ALA A 138 1.50 4.81 -0.29
N PRO A 139 0.99 5.68 -1.18
CA PRO A 139 0.28 6.89 -0.78
C PRO A 139 -1.04 6.62 -0.04
N THR A 140 -1.66 5.47 -0.27
CA THR A 140 -2.94 5.13 0.36
C THR A 140 -3.07 3.65 0.67
N ALA A 141 -3.79 3.36 1.78
CA ALA A 141 -4.29 2.02 2.11
C ALA A 141 -5.65 2.12 2.81
N ASP A 142 -6.51 1.12 2.64
CA ASP A 142 -7.83 1.07 3.28
C ASP A 142 -7.77 0.78 4.79
N VAL A 143 -6.70 0.12 5.24
CA VAL A 143 -6.38 -0.13 6.65
C VAL A 143 -4.88 -0.02 6.86
N LEU A 144 -4.44 0.14 8.13
CA LEU A 144 -3.02 0.11 8.46
C LEU A 144 -2.38 -1.18 7.93
N THR A 145 -1.29 -1.06 7.18
CA THR A 145 -0.52 -2.17 6.65
C THR A 145 0.95 -1.80 6.55
N ALA A 146 1.79 -2.81 6.34
CA ALA A 146 3.18 -2.64 5.91
C ALA A 146 3.33 -3.13 4.47
N TRP A 147 4.29 -2.57 3.77
CA TRP A 147 4.68 -3.00 2.44
C TRP A 147 6.20 -3.16 2.33
N ARG A 148 6.61 -3.99 1.40
CA ARG A 148 8.00 -4.19 1.03
C ARG A 148 8.12 -4.29 -0.48
N ALA A 149 9.06 -3.54 -1.02
CA ALA A 149 9.48 -3.64 -2.41
C ALA A 149 10.86 -4.29 -2.47
N THR A 150 11.01 -5.31 -3.30
CA THR A 150 12.29 -5.93 -3.60
C THR A 150 12.69 -5.59 -5.03
N VAL A 151 13.86 -4.99 -5.18
CA VAL A 151 14.42 -4.57 -6.46
C VAL A 151 15.39 -5.63 -6.91
N HIS A 152 15.14 -6.19 -8.09
CA HIS A 152 15.94 -7.27 -8.68
C HIS A 152 16.65 -6.82 -9.94
N GLY A 153 17.85 -7.36 -10.17
CA GLY A 153 18.64 -7.03 -11.32
C GLY A 153 20.10 -7.43 -11.20
N ALA A 154 20.99 -6.67 -11.82
CA ALA A 154 22.41 -6.93 -11.81
C ALA A 154 23.23 -5.66 -11.53
N GLU A 155 24.33 -5.82 -10.82
CA GLU A 155 25.36 -4.78 -10.71
C GLU A 155 25.96 -4.50 -12.09
N GLY A 156 26.25 -3.24 -12.38
CA GLY A 156 26.78 -2.78 -13.66
C GLY A 156 28.30 -3.01 -13.83
#